data_aa61b756e11594350ad6aefb1b247980
#
_entry.id   aa61b756e11594350ad6aefb1b247980
#
_cell.length_a   1.000
_cell.length_b   1.000
_cell.length_c   1.000
_cell.angle_alpha   90.00
_cell.angle_beta   90.00
_cell.angle_gamma   90.00
#
_symmetry.space_group_name_H-M   'P 1'
#
loop_
_entity.id
_entity.type
_entity.pdbx_description
1 polymer ?
#
loop_
_entity_poly.entity_id
_entity_poly.type
_entity_poly.pdbx_seq_one_letter_code
_entity_poly.pdbx_strand_id
1 'polypeptide(L)'
;MNRGIWTCLVSLAMLASLAATALAETAGGPHREYPRDRARERSWRSGFEGRTYLRVHGGISLPSGDFSNAVNTGLGLGASLGYGIGRNTILSGGVAYHRFGEDFADGHVSVVPVTAAVDYGFSSGGRVRPWISGGLGLYHLSETVVVSPTVEATDRENDVGFNLGFGIALPTSGRNAWGVGFKYHHISGDTFPDTNFLTLQAGLSYPL
;
A
#
# COMPACT_ATOMS: atom_id res chain seq x y z
N MET A 1 27.45 8.98 5.24
CA MET A 1 27.02 7.90 4.32
C MET A 1 26.10 6.98 5.13
N ASN A 2 24.79 7.09 4.91
CA ASN A 2 23.73 6.64 5.82
C ASN A 2 23.62 5.12 5.93
N ARG A 3 23.91 4.56 7.12
CA ARG A 3 23.73 3.12 7.42
C ARG A 3 22.27 2.65 7.24
N GLY A 4 21.29 3.54 7.37
CA GLY A 4 19.86 3.25 7.19
C GLY A 4 19.47 2.87 5.76
N ILE A 5 20.08 3.47 4.74
CA ILE A 5 19.79 3.18 3.33
C ILE A 5 20.21 1.75 2.96
N TRP A 6 21.35 1.29 3.49
CA TRP A 6 21.85 -0.07 3.25
C TRP A 6 20.97 -1.13 3.90
N THR A 7 20.45 -0.88 5.09
CA THR A 7 19.54 -1.83 5.77
C THR A 7 18.21 -1.94 5.03
N CYS A 8 17.66 -0.84 4.53
CA CYS A 8 16.44 -0.86 3.71
C CYS A 8 16.64 -1.58 2.36
N LEU A 9 17.77 -1.35 1.69
CA LEU A 9 18.09 -2.02 0.43
C LEU A 9 18.28 -3.53 0.60
N VAL A 10 18.92 -3.96 1.68
CA VAL A 10 19.09 -5.39 2.00
C VAL A 10 17.75 -6.05 2.33
N SER A 11 16.88 -5.38 3.09
CA SER A 11 15.54 -5.88 3.39
C SER A 11 14.65 -5.96 2.14
N LEU A 12 14.77 -4.98 1.24
CA LEU A 12 14.06 -4.98 -0.05
C LEU A 12 14.54 -6.11 -0.96
N ALA A 13 15.86 -6.36 -1.00
CA ALA A 13 16.45 -7.46 -1.76
C ALA A 13 16.04 -8.85 -1.21
N MET A 14 15.92 -9.01 0.11
CA MET A 14 15.42 -10.24 0.73
C MET A 14 13.93 -10.50 0.42
N LEU A 15 13.09 -9.46 0.46
CA LEU A 15 11.67 -9.59 0.08
C LEU A 15 11.50 -9.89 -1.42
N ALA A 16 12.30 -9.29 -2.28
CA ALA A 16 12.31 -9.58 -3.71
C ALA A 16 12.81 -11.00 -4.01
N SER A 17 13.79 -11.51 -3.26
CA SER A 17 14.30 -12.87 -3.42
C SER A 17 13.31 -13.92 -2.93
N LEU A 18 12.57 -13.67 -1.85
CA LEU A 18 11.48 -14.53 -1.37
C LEU A 18 10.31 -14.59 -2.38
N ALA A 19 9.99 -13.47 -3.02
CA ALA A 19 8.99 -13.44 -4.10
C ALA A 19 9.48 -14.19 -5.35
N ALA A 20 10.76 -14.09 -5.69
CA ALA A 20 11.36 -14.78 -6.83
C ALA A 20 11.46 -16.31 -6.61
N THR A 21 11.78 -16.76 -5.40
CA THR A 21 11.79 -18.19 -5.07
C THR A 21 10.39 -18.79 -5.09
N ALA A 22 9.37 -18.08 -4.58
CA ALA A 22 7.98 -18.51 -4.68
C ALA A 22 7.48 -18.59 -6.13
N LEU A 23 8.01 -17.74 -7.03
CA LEU A 23 7.75 -17.79 -8.48
C LEU A 23 8.48 -18.94 -9.17
N ALA A 24 9.71 -19.27 -8.77
CA ALA A 24 10.50 -20.34 -9.36
C ALA A 24 9.96 -21.73 -9.00
N GLU A 25 9.49 -21.92 -7.77
CA GLU A 25 8.91 -23.19 -7.32
C GLU A 25 7.59 -23.54 -8.03
N THR A 26 6.89 -22.55 -8.59
CA THR A 26 5.67 -22.74 -9.39
C THR A 26 5.94 -23.06 -10.86
N ALA A 27 7.17 -22.93 -11.35
CA ALA A 27 7.52 -23.09 -12.78
C ALA A 27 7.99 -24.50 -13.18
N GLY A 28 8.19 -25.45 -12.24
CA GLY A 28 8.87 -26.70 -12.53
C GLY A 28 8.14 -27.96 -12.07
N GLY A 29 7.10 -28.41 -12.79
CA GLY A 29 6.56 -29.76 -12.62
C GLY A 29 5.35 -30.01 -13.52
N PRO A 30 5.10 -31.26 -13.99
CA PRO A 30 3.90 -31.60 -14.76
C PRO A 30 2.68 -31.52 -13.82
N HIS A 31 2.01 -30.38 -13.81
CA HIS A 31 0.81 -30.17 -13.02
C HIS A 31 -0.33 -31.02 -13.56
N ARG A 32 -0.74 -32.02 -12.78
CA ARG A 32 -2.09 -32.59 -12.92
C ARG A 32 -3.08 -31.47 -12.59
N GLU A 33 -3.72 -30.93 -13.60
CA GLU A 33 -4.81 -29.97 -13.45
C GLU A 33 -5.97 -30.60 -12.68
N TYR A 34 -6.12 -30.26 -11.41
CA TYR A 34 -7.30 -30.63 -10.65
C TYR A 34 -8.50 -29.77 -11.12
N PRO A 35 -9.74 -30.32 -11.16
CA PRO A 35 -10.94 -29.57 -11.57
C PRO A 35 -11.17 -28.27 -10.78
N ARG A 36 -10.68 -28.19 -9.53
CA ARG A 36 -10.73 -27.01 -8.69
C ARG A 36 -9.88 -25.85 -9.23
N ASP A 37 -8.77 -26.11 -9.87
CA ASP A 37 -7.89 -25.07 -10.43
C ASP A 37 -8.54 -24.37 -11.62
N ARG A 38 -9.27 -25.10 -12.46
CA ARG A 38 -10.03 -24.54 -13.59
C ARG A 38 -11.21 -23.66 -13.16
N ALA A 39 -11.85 -23.95 -12.05
CA ALA A 39 -12.92 -23.11 -11.51
C ALA A 39 -12.36 -21.80 -10.92
N ARG A 40 -11.17 -21.86 -10.33
CA ARG A 40 -10.40 -20.73 -9.82
C ARG A 40 -9.99 -19.77 -10.94
N GLU A 41 -9.37 -20.29 -11.99
CA GLU A 41 -8.96 -19.47 -13.15
C GLU A 41 -10.15 -18.80 -13.83
N ARG A 42 -11.29 -19.47 -13.91
CA ARG A 42 -12.52 -18.89 -14.48
C ARG A 42 -13.07 -17.73 -13.66
N SER A 43 -13.02 -17.80 -12.34
CA SER A 43 -13.48 -16.73 -11.44
C SER A 43 -12.66 -15.43 -11.62
N TRP A 44 -11.36 -15.55 -11.86
CA TRP A 44 -10.48 -14.40 -12.09
C TRP A 44 -10.54 -13.87 -13.53
N ARG A 45 -10.82 -14.73 -14.50
CA ARG A 45 -11.03 -14.35 -15.91
C ARG A 45 -12.35 -13.58 -16.12
N SER A 46 -13.32 -13.68 -15.20
CA SER A 46 -14.60 -12.97 -15.28
C SER A 46 -14.51 -11.46 -15.02
N GLY A 47 -13.33 -10.94 -14.66
CA GLY A 47 -13.11 -9.51 -14.42
C GLY A 47 -13.66 -9.02 -13.08
N PHE A 48 -13.52 -7.71 -12.84
CA PHE A 48 -13.96 -7.05 -11.62
C PHE A 48 -15.38 -6.47 -11.70
N GLU A 49 -15.91 -6.31 -12.91
CA GLU A 49 -17.14 -5.58 -13.21
C GLU A 49 -18.33 -6.01 -12.34
N GLY A 50 -19.03 -5.03 -11.76
CA GLY A 50 -20.19 -5.24 -10.91
C GLY A 50 -19.93 -5.86 -9.54
N ARG A 51 -18.66 -5.98 -9.11
CA ARG A 51 -18.29 -6.57 -7.81
C ARG A 51 -17.74 -5.53 -6.87
N THR A 52 -18.10 -5.68 -5.60
CA THR A 52 -17.55 -4.87 -4.50
C THR A 52 -16.44 -5.65 -3.81
N TYR A 53 -15.40 -4.93 -3.37
CA TYR A 53 -14.24 -5.49 -2.69
C TYR A 53 -13.96 -4.71 -1.42
N LEU A 54 -13.76 -5.42 -0.33
CA LEU A 54 -13.12 -4.90 0.87
C LEU A 54 -11.63 -5.24 0.80
N ARG A 55 -10.77 -4.24 1.02
CA ARG A 55 -9.32 -4.45 1.11
C ARG A 55 -8.83 -3.94 2.46
N VAL A 56 -7.98 -4.72 3.11
CA VAL A 56 -7.23 -4.30 4.29
C VAL A 56 -5.75 -4.49 4.00
N HIS A 57 -4.94 -3.53 4.41
CA HIS A 57 -3.51 -3.57 4.16
C HIS A 57 -2.73 -2.96 5.31
N GLY A 58 -1.49 -3.37 5.44
CA GLY A 58 -0.55 -2.79 6.38
C GLY A 58 0.86 -2.83 5.78
N GLY A 59 1.74 -2.00 6.29
CA GLY A 59 3.07 -1.91 5.72
C GLY A 59 4.00 -0.93 6.41
N ILE A 60 5.15 -0.74 5.78
CA ILE A 60 6.19 0.17 6.21
C ILE A 60 6.12 1.42 5.35
N SER A 61 6.14 2.59 5.99
CA SER A 61 6.11 3.89 5.33
C SER A 61 7.48 4.54 5.44
N LEU A 62 8.08 4.83 4.29
CA LEU A 62 9.41 5.38 4.15
C LEU A 62 9.27 6.86 3.75
N PRO A 63 9.62 7.82 4.64
CA PRO A 63 9.61 9.23 4.29
C PRO A 63 10.65 9.53 3.19
N SER A 64 10.39 10.53 2.37
CA SER A 64 11.27 10.94 1.28
C SER A 64 11.28 12.46 1.10
N GLY A 65 12.31 12.99 0.42
CA GLY A 65 12.53 14.42 0.29
C GLY A 65 12.80 15.07 1.64
N ASP A 66 12.31 16.29 1.83
CA ASP A 66 12.54 17.07 3.06
C ASP A 66 11.88 16.42 4.29
N PHE A 67 10.78 15.70 4.10
CA PHE A 67 10.11 14.95 5.15
C PHE A 67 11.02 13.87 5.78
N SER A 68 11.94 13.28 5.01
CA SER A 68 12.91 12.31 5.54
C SER A 68 13.98 12.89 6.46
N ASN A 69 14.09 14.22 6.52
CA ASN A 69 15.00 14.90 7.45
C ASN A 69 14.37 15.15 8.81
N ALA A 70 13.04 15.06 8.90
CA ALA A 70 12.27 15.34 10.11
C ALA A 70 11.80 14.07 10.84
N VAL A 71 11.53 13.01 10.10
CA VAL A 71 10.92 11.79 10.65
C VAL A 71 11.58 10.51 10.17
N ASN A 72 11.49 9.49 11.00
CA ASN A 72 11.96 8.13 10.74
C ASN A 72 10.94 7.30 9.94
N THR A 73 11.36 6.11 9.55
CA THR A 73 10.49 5.08 8.99
C THR A 73 9.29 4.83 9.89
N GLY A 74 8.10 4.82 9.30
CA GLY A 74 6.84 4.61 9.98
C GLY A 74 6.17 3.28 9.65
N LEU A 75 5.05 3.04 10.34
CA LEU A 75 4.15 1.93 10.06
C LEU A 75 2.80 2.48 9.59
N GLY A 76 2.17 1.77 8.66
CA GLY A 76 0.86 2.13 8.13
C GLY A 76 -0.11 0.96 8.16
N LEU A 77 -1.38 1.28 8.41
CA LEU A 77 -2.51 0.35 8.34
C LEU A 77 -3.67 1.05 7.66
N GLY A 78 -4.41 0.35 6.80
CA GLY A 78 -5.55 0.96 6.12
C GLY A 78 -6.57 -0.06 5.61
N ALA A 79 -7.73 0.51 5.22
CA ALA A 79 -8.81 -0.23 4.60
C ALA A 79 -9.42 0.58 3.45
N SER A 80 -9.95 -0.11 2.44
CA SER A 80 -10.65 0.51 1.33
C SER A 80 -11.79 -0.37 0.83
N LEU A 81 -12.82 0.30 0.30
CA LEU A 81 -13.88 -0.34 -0.48
C LEU A 81 -13.64 -0.01 -1.95
N GLY A 82 -13.75 -1.00 -2.82
CA GLY A 82 -13.62 -0.85 -4.24
C GLY A 82 -14.84 -1.42 -4.97
N TYR A 83 -15.25 -0.76 -6.05
CA TYR A 83 -16.28 -1.24 -6.95
C TYR A 83 -15.74 -1.40 -8.37
N GLY A 84 -15.93 -2.56 -8.93
CA GLY A 84 -15.51 -2.88 -10.29
C GLY A 84 -16.37 -2.17 -11.33
N ILE A 85 -15.85 -1.12 -11.96
CA ILE A 85 -16.49 -0.34 -13.03
C ILE A 85 -16.20 -0.88 -14.42
N GLY A 86 -15.36 -1.89 -14.50
CA GLY A 86 -15.01 -2.57 -15.76
C GLY A 86 -14.26 -3.87 -15.50
N ARG A 87 -13.95 -4.58 -16.57
CA ARG A 87 -13.28 -5.90 -16.48
C ARG A 87 -11.95 -5.86 -15.74
N ASN A 88 -11.21 -4.77 -15.88
CA ASN A 88 -9.88 -4.60 -15.33
C ASN A 88 -9.76 -3.40 -14.37
N THR A 89 -10.84 -2.65 -14.18
CA THR A 89 -10.83 -1.35 -13.49
C THR A 89 -11.71 -1.38 -12.26
N ILE A 90 -11.18 -0.89 -11.15
CA ILE A 90 -11.89 -0.73 -9.87
C ILE A 90 -11.80 0.74 -9.47
N LEU A 91 -12.92 1.35 -9.14
CA LEU A 91 -12.98 2.61 -8.41
C LEU A 91 -12.97 2.29 -6.92
N SER A 92 -12.08 2.91 -6.17
CA SER A 92 -11.91 2.63 -4.75
C SER A 92 -11.89 3.90 -3.90
N GLY A 93 -12.41 3.79 -2.67
CA GLY A 93 -12.29 4.80 -1.63
C GLY A 93 -11.80 4.16 -0.35
N GLY A 94 -10.92 4.85 0.38
CA GLY A 94 -10.32 4.25 1.57
C GLY A 94 -9.73 5.25 2.54
N VAL A 95 -9.40 4.73 3.71
CA VAL A 95 -8.71 5.45 4.78
C VAL A 95 -7.53 4.62 5.25
N ALA A 96 -6.44 5.31 5.58
CA ALA A 96 -5.30 4.67 6.22
C ALA A 96 -4.81 5.53 7.39
N TYR A 97 -3.94 4.97 8.20
CA TYR A 97 -3.22 5.63 9.28
C TYR A 97 -1.75 5.28 9.15
N HIS A 98 -0.91 6.29 9.08
CA HIS A 98 0.54 6.16 9.06
C HIS A 98 1.11 6.88 10.26
N ARG A 99 2.04 6.25 10.98
CA ARG A 99 2.72 6.83 12.13
C ARG A 99 4.22 6.77 11.93
N PHE A 100 4.86 7.93 12.02
CA PHE A 100 6.29 8.13 11.88
C PHE A 100 6.85 8.58 13.23
N GLY A 101 8.01 8.06 13.63
CA GLY A 101 8.75 8.58 14.79
C GLY A 101 9.57 9.80 14.40
N GLU A 102 9.82 10.72 15.33
CA GLU A 102 10.71 11.84 15.12
C GLU A 102 12.17 11.47 15.43
N ASP A 103 13.14 12.12 14.75
CA ASP A 103 14.56 11.86 14.92
C ASP A 103 15.17 12.60 16.13
N PHE A 104 14.58 13.74 16.52
CA PHE A 104 15.20 14.70 17.45
C PHE A 104 14.41 14.98 18.71
N ALA A 105 13.20 14.44 18.85
CA ALA A 105 12.33 14.64 20.01
C ALA A 105 11.57 13.37 20.36
N ASP A 106 11.11 13.27 21.61
CA ASP A 106 10.13 12.27 22.02
C ASP A 106 8.74 12.66 21.45
N GLY A 107 8.59 12.54 20.11
CA GLY A 107 7.40 12.93 19.36
C GLY A 107 7.05 11.93 18.26
N HIS A 108 5.96 12.22 17.58
CA HIS A 108 5.56 11.47 16.39
C HIS A 108 4.70 12.30 15.44
N VAL A 109 4.85 12.02 14.17
CA VAL A 109 3.98 12.55 13.11
C VAL A 109 3.03 11.43 12.68
N SER A 110 1.73 11.73 12.65
CA SER A 110 0.73 10.84 12.08
C SER A 110 0.07 11.47 10.86
N VAL A 111 -0.16 10.63 9.86
CA VAL A 111 -0.82 11.02 8.61
C VAL A 111 -2.01 10.10 8.38
N VAL A 112 -3.20 10.71 8.24
CA VAL A 112 -4.46 9.99 7.96
C VAL A 112 -4.97 10.39 6.57
N PRO A 113 -4.62 9.64 5.51
CA PRO A 113 -5.18 9.85 4.19
C PRO A 113 -6.61 9.30 4.09
N VAL A 114 -7.52 10.11 3.55
CA VAL A 114 -8.82 9.68 3.02
C VAL A 114 -8.75 9.86 1.51
N THR A 115 -8.77 8.76 0.76
CA THR A 115 -8.43 8.77 -0.67
C THR A 115 -9.52 8.14 -1.52
N ALA A 116 -9.65 8.66 -2.76
CA ALA A 116 -10.35 8.02 -3.85
C ALA A 116 -9.34 7.69 -4.96
N ALA A 117 -9.41 6.47 -5.52
CA ALA A 117 -8.44 6.00 -6.49
C ALA A 117 -9.08 5.13 -7.57
N VAL A 118 -8.41 5.07 -8.71
CA VAL A 118 -8.69 4.13 -9.78
C VAL A 118 -7.56 3.10 -9.80
N ASP A 119 -7.93 1.84 -9.67
CA ASP A 119 -7.01 0.70 -9.75
C ASP A 119 -7.22 -0.03 -11.08
N TYR A 120 -6.16 -0.29 -11.81
CA TYR A 120 -6.17 -1.07 -13.04
C TYR A 120 -5.34 -2.35 -12.89
N GLY A 121 -6.00 -3.51 -13.05
CA GLY A 121 -5.35 -4.80 -12.99
C GLY A 121 -5.08 -5.35 -14.38
N PHE A 122 -3.83 -5.65 -14.68
CA PHE A 122 -3.45 -6.24 -15.96
C PHE A 122 -3.90 -7.70 -16.04
N SER A 123 -4.50 -8.07 -17.17
CA SER A 123 -4.83 -9.48 -17.45
C SER A 123 -3.53 -10.23 -17.74
N SER A 124 -3.06 -11.02 -16.80
CA SER A 124 -2.00 -11.99 -17.04
C SER A 124 -2.61 -13.38 -17.19
N GLY A 125 -2.10 -14.19 -18.09
CA GLY A 125 -2.53 -15.59 -18.26
C GLY A 125 -2.12 -16.50 -17.09
N GLY A 126 -1.51 -15.93 -16.03
CA GLY A 126 -0.94 -16.64 -14.89
C GLY A 126 -1.68 -16.42 -13.57
N ARG A 127 -1.11 -16.96 -12.50
CA ARG A 127 -1.62 -16.85 -11.13
C ARG A 127 -1.37 -15.47 -10.49
N VAL A 128 -0.52 -14.66 -11.09
CA VAL A 128 -0.13 -13.34 -10.60
C VAL A 128 -0.81 -12.28 -11.44
N ARG A 129 -1.43 -11.29 -10.80
CA ARG A 129 -2.07 -10.17 -11.48
C ARG A 129 -1.36 -8.86 -11.10
N PRO A 130 -0.56 -8.28 -11.99
CA PRO A 130 -0.02 -6.95 -11.79
C PRO A 130 -1.13 -5.91 -11.76
N TRP A 131 -0.93 -4.84 -11.00
CA TRP A 131 -1.85 -3.72 -10.93
C TRP A 131 -1.11 -2.39 -10.78
N ILE A 132 -1.75 -1.33 -11.22
CA ILE A 132 -1.38 0.05 -10.98
C ILE A 132 -2.56 0.79 -10.36
N SER A 133 -2.29 1.85 -9.63
CA SER A 133 -3.30 2.68 -8.96
C SER A 133 -2.91 4.14 -9.04
N GLY A 134 -3.91 5.01 -9.22
CA GLY A 134 -3.73 6.46 -9.11
C GLY A 134 -4.93 7.08 -8.42
N GLY A 135 -4.70 8.00 -7.49
CA GLY A 135 -5.77 8.60 -6.70
C GLY A 135 -5.43 9.96 -6.13
N LEU A 136 -6.49 10.62 -5.67
CA LEU A 136 -6.44 11.90 -4.96
C LEU A 136 -7.00 11.71 -3.56
N GLY A 137 -6.64 12.57 -2.63
CA GLY A 137 -7.14 12.50 -1.27
C GLY A 137 -6.94 13.74 -0.43
N LEU A 138 -7.62 13.71 0.70
CA LEU A 138 -7.41 14.63 1.81
C LEU A 138 -6.51 13.92 2.83
N TYR A 139 -5.48 14.61 3.27
CA TYR A 139 -4.49 14.12 4.21
C TYR A 139 -4.58 14.95 5.48
N HIS A 140 -4.92 14.30 6.58
CA HIS A 140 -4.90 14.91 7.89
C HIS A 140 -3.54 14.60 8.54
N LEU A 141 -2.73 15.63 8.69
CA LEU A 141 -1.43 15.56 9.36
C LEU A 141 -1.59 15.99 10.81
N SER A 142 -0.92 15.30 11.72
CA SER A 142 -0.86 15.67 13.15
C SER A 142 0.54 15.40 13.66
N GLU A 143 1.18 16.46 14.11
CA GLU A 143 2.48 16.43 14.77
C GLU A 143 2.27 16.58 16.28
N THR A 144 2.86 15.68 17.05
CA THR A 144 2.80 15.73 18.52
C THR A 144 4.22 15.77 19.04
N VAL A 145 4.57 16.88 19.70
CA VAL A 145 5.88 17.10 20.33
C VAL A 145 5.71 17.10 21.84
N VAL A 146 6.52 16.32 22.54
CA VAL A 146 6.56 16.31 24.01
C VAL A 146 7.48 17.45 24.49
N VAL A 147 6.88 18.55 24.94
CA VAL A 147 7.61 19.72 25.42
C VAL A 147 8.10 19.52 26.86
N SER A 148 7.38 18.74 27.67
CA SER A 148 7.69 18.39 29.06
C SER A 148 6.94 17.10 29.42
N PRO A 149 7.35 16.34 30.47
CA PRO A 149 6.67 15.12 30.89
C PRO A 149 5.16 15.24 31.12
N THR A 150 4.65 16.48 31.22
CA THR A 150 3.23 16.78 31.47
C THR A 150 2.60 17.71 30.41
N VAL A 151 3.35 18.12 29.39
CA VAL A 151 2.86 19.07 28.36
C VAL A 151 3.18 18.54 26.97
N GLU A 152 2.14 18.22 26.21
CA GLU A 152 2.19 17.88 24.80
C GLU A 152 1.63 19.05 23.99
N ALA A 153 2.33 19.42 22.92
CA ALA A 153 1.83 20.34 21.91
C ALA A 153 1.46 19.52 20.68
N THR A 154 0.25 19.74 20.16
CA THR A 154 -0.22 19.07 18.93
C THR A 154 -0.62 20.11 17.92
N ASP A 155 0.00 20.06 16.75
CA ASP A 155 -0.39 20.83 15.57
C ASP A 155 -1.10 19.93 14.56
N ARG A 156 -2.04 20.49 13.78
CA ARG A 156 -2.87 19.74 12.85
C ARG A 156 -3.11 20.51 11.58
N GLU A 157 -2.95 19.83 10.45
CA GLU A 157 -3.19 20.38 9.12
C GLU A 157 -4.01 19.42 8.26
N ASN A 158 -4.76 19.97 7.29
CA ASN A 158 -5.50 19.19 6.31
C ASN A 158 -5.10 19.65 4.92
N ASP A 159 -4.47 18.75 4.19
CA ASP A 159 -3.90 19.02 2.89
C ASP A 159 -4.49 18.12 1.80
N VAL A 160 -4.40 18.60 0.56
CA VAL A 160 -4.74 17.82 -0.61
C VAL A 160 -3.48 17.15 -1.14
N GLY A 161 -3.63 15.93 -1.59
CA GLY A 161 -2.51 15.20 -2.17
C GLY A 161 -2.95 14.17 -3.20
N PHE A 162 -1.97 13.56 -3.84
CA PHE A 162 -2.20 12.44 -4.74
C PHE A 162 -1.39 11.21 -4.30
N ASN A 163 -1.81 10.05 -4.80
CA ASN A 163 -1.07 8.83 -4.60
C ASN A 163 -0.97 8.04 -5.91
N LEU A 164 0.16 7.36 -6.07
CA LEU A 164 0.42 6.44 -7.16
C LEU A 164 0.88 5.11 -6.59
N GLY A 165 0.36 4.01 -7.11
CA GLY A 165 0.70 2.70 -6.62
C GLY A 165 0.90 1.67 -7.72
N PHE A 166 1.66 0.65 -7.41
CA PHE A 166 1.81 -0.53 -8.26
C PHE A 166 2.13 -1.75 -7.42
N GLY A 167 1.82 -2.92 -7.95
CA GLY A 167 2.09 -4.16 -7.24
C GLY A 167 1.55 -5.38 -7.96
N ILE A 168 1.45 -6.45 -7.21
CA ILE A 168 0.93 -7.74 -7.68
C ILE A 168 -0.16 -8.24 -6.74
N ALA A 169 -1.16 -8.88 -7.30
CA ALA A 169 -2.19 -9.61 -6.57
C ALA A 169 -2.05 -11.11 -6.85
N LEU A 170 -2.10 -11.89 -5.78
CA LEU A 170 -1.96 -13.34 -5.75
C LEU A 170 -3.30 -13.95 -5.31
N PRO A 171 -4.04 -14.58 -6.20
CA PRO A 171 -5.27 -15.29 -5.84
C PRO A 171 -5.00 -16.38 -4.81
N THR A 172 -5.86 -16.46 -3.80
CA THR A 172 -5.83 -17.55 -2.82
C THR A 172 -6.93 -18.60 -3.11
N SER A 173 -7.07 -19.59 -2.24
CA SER A 173 -8.21 -20.50 -2.29
C SER A 173 -9.52 -19.73 -2.01
N GLY A 174 -10.46 -19.77 -2.95
CA GLY A 174 -11.70 -19.02 -2.89
C GLY A 174 -11.69 -17.78 -3.80
N ARG A 175 -12.28 -16.68 -3.35
CA ARG A 175 -12.40 -15.42 -4.10
C ARG A 175 -11.44 -14.33 -3.61
N ASN A 176 -10.66 -14.61 -2.59
CA ASN A 176 -9.74 -13.67 -1.96
C ASN A 176 -8.44 -13.55 -2.74
N ALA A 177 -7.72 -12.43 -2.55
CA ALA A 177 -6.37 -12.26 -3.07
C ALA A 177 -5.47 -11.59 -2.05
N TRP A 178 -4.26 -12.08 -1.90
CA TRP A 178 -3.18 -11.33 -1.29
C TRP A 178 -2.63 -10.31 -2.28
N GLY A 179 -2.29 -9.14 -1.80
CA GLY A 179 -1.63 -8.10 -2.57
C GLY A 179 -0.35 -7.67 -1.89
N VAL A 180 0.68 -7.42 -2.69
CA VAL A 180 1.91 -6.76 -2.26
C VAL A 180 2.20 -5.65 -3.25
N GLY A 181 2.61 -4.49 -2.77
CA GLY A 181 2.89 -3.38 -3.66
C GLY A 181 3.47 -2.17 -2.94
N PHE A 182 3.77 -1.19 -3.76
CA PHE A 182 4.25 0.11 -3.35
C PHE A 182 3.18 1.15 -3.61
N LYS A 183 3.10 2.14 -2.73
CA LYS A 183 2.27 3.32 -2.92
C LYS A 183 3.06 4.56 -2.52
N TYR A 184 3.24 5.47 -3.46
CA TYR A 184 3.82 6.78 -3.25
C TYR A 184 2.71 7.77 -2.92
N HIS A 185 2.93 8.61 -1.93
CA HIS A 185 2.06 9.70 -1.51
C HIS A 185 2.82 11.02 -1.63
N HIS A 186 2.15 11.99 -2.24
CA HIS A 186 2.60 13.37 -2.32
C HIS A 186 1.50 14.26 -1.75
N ILE A 187 1.84 15.07 -0.79
CA ILE A 187 0.95 15.96 -0.06
C ILE A 187 1.48 17.37 -0.25
N SER A 188 0.66 18.23 -0.82
CA SER A 188 0.99 19.65 -1.01
C SER A 188 0.39 20.42 0.16
N GLY A 189 1.22 20.84 1.09
CA GLY A 189 0.86 21.63 2.27
C GLY A 189 1.25 23.11 2.10
N ASP A 190 0.48 24.00 2.73
CA ASP A 190 0.82 25.42 2.79
C ASP A 190 1.76 25.74 3.96
N THR A 191 1.71 24.97 5.04
CA THR A 191 2.44 25.20 6.30
C THR A 191 3.64 24.29 6.44
N PHE A 192 3.48 23.00 6.09
CA PHE A 192 4.58 22.03 6.06
C PHE A 192 5.18 21.94 4.65
N PRO A 193 6.51 21.77 4.52
CA PRO A 193 7.13 21.48 3.23
C PRO A 193 6.50 20.23 2.63
N ASP A 194 6.52 20.12 1.29
CA ASP A 194 5.94 18.99 0.55
C ASP A 194 6.25 17.66 1.24
N THR A 195 5.19 17.06 1.81
CA THR A 195 5.32 15.80 2.55
C THR A 195 5.21 14.63 1.58
N ASN A 196 6.30 13.91 1.43
CA ASN A 196 6.39 12.77 0.53
C ASN A 196 6.76 11.51 1.27
N PHE A 197 6.08 10.39 0.99
CA PHE A 197 6.48 9.09 1.51
C PHE A 197 6.07 7.94 0.58
N LEU A 198 6.83 6.87 0.66
CA LEU A 198 6.59 5.61 -0.04
C LEU A 198 6.14 4.55 0.97
N THR A 199 5.03 3.87 0.71
CA THR A 199 4.59 2.74 1.53
C THR A 199 4.84 1.43 0.79
N LEU A 200 5.60 0.53 1.39
CA LEU A 200 5.64 -0.88 1.02
C LEU A 200 4.54 -1.58 1.82
N GLN A 201 3.53 -2.09 1.14
CA GLN A 201 2.33 -2.63 1.77
C GLN A 201 2.02 -4.06 1.33
N ALA A 202 1.48 -4.84 2.25
CA ALA A 202 0.85 -6.11 1.98
C ALA A 202 -0.59 -6.10 2.49
N GLY A 203 -1.49 -6.82 1.85
CA GLY A 203 -2.88 -6.80 2.24
C GLY A 203 -3.71 -7.94 1.65
N LEU A 204 -4.95 -7.99 2.09
CA LEU A 204 -5.95 -8.95 1.67
C LEU A 204 -7.12 -8.22 1.01
N SER A 205 -7.51 -8.68 -0.16
CA SER A 205 -8.72 -8.27 -0.87
C SER A 205 -9.78 -9.36 -0.77
N TYR A 206 -10.96 -8.97 -0.32
CA TYR A 206 -12.11 -9.84 -0.13
C TYR A 206 -13.30 -9.32 -0.96
N PRO A 207 -13.86 -10.09 -1.91
CA PRO A 207 -15.08 -9.72 -2.61
C PRO A 207 -16.29 -9.90 -1.67
N LEU A 208 -17.17 -8.92 -1.67
CA LEU A 208 -18.42 -8.89 -0.91
C LEU A 208 -19.58 -9.48 -1.74
#